data_fb25672dd2149ea63f0e53c6054767c8
#
_entry.id   fb25672dd2149ea63f0e53c6054767c8
#
_cell.length_a   1.000
_cell.length_b   1.000
_cell.length_c   1.000
_cell.angle_alpha   90.00
_cell.angle_beta   90.00
_cell.angle_gamma   90.00
#
_symmetry.space_group_name_H-M   'P 1'
#
loop_
_entity.id
_entity.type
_entity.pdbx_description
1 polymer ?
#
loop_
_entity_poly.entity_id
_entity_poly.type
_entity_poly.pdbx_seq_one_letter_code
_entity_poly.pdbx_strand_id
1 'polypeptide(L)'
;FTQVDPICNGDVLAALPTKSNNNITGTWAPAINNTATTIYTFTSDTTQSGQACAVNETMTITVNPLITPTFSQVAAICNGEFLAALPTTSNNNIIGIWSPAVMNNTATTIYTFAPDTTQLGQACAVNQVMEITVNPLITPSFTQVAAICNGEVLAALPTTSNNGVTGTWSPAIDNTLTTTYTFTPDTLETCA
;
A
#
# COMPACT_ATOMS: atom_id res chain seq x y z
N PHE A 1 6.42 -33.91 24.84
CA PHE A 1 5.97 -32.53 24.64
C PHE A 1 4.95 -32.44 23.52
N THR A 2 4.10 -31.41 23.57
CA THR A 2 3.25 -31.04 22.42
C THR A 2 4.07 -30.20 21.46
N GLN A 3 4.04 -30.52 20.16
CA GLN A 3 4.70 -29.73 19.12
C GLN A 3 4.12 -28.30 19.09
N VAL A 4 4.99 -27.31 19.04
CA VAL A 4 4.58 -25.93 18.80
C VAL A 4 4.32 -25.73 17.30
N ASP A 5 3.18 -25.13 16.96
CA ASP A 5 2.83 -24.81 15.58
C ASP A 5 3.83 -23.80 14.98
N PRO A 6 4.03 -23.79 13.66
CA PRO A 6 4.82 -22.78 12.98
C PRO A 6 4.32 -21.37 13.31
N ILE A 7 5.25 -20.45 13.52
CA ILE A 7 4.99 -19.03 13.80
C ILE A 7 5.52 -18.16 12.66
N CYS A 8 5.08 -16.91 12.60
CA CYS A 8 5.66 -15.92 11.70
C CYS A 8 6.85 -15.20 12.37
N ASN A 9 7.78 -14.75 11.53
CA ASN A 9 8.96 -14.02 12.00
C ASN A 9 8.55 -12.83 12.88
N GLY A 10 9.04 -12.83 14.13
CA GLY A 10 8.74 -11.79 15.12
C GLY A 10 7.50 -12.05 15.98
N ASP A 11 6.71 -13.10 15.72
CA ASP A 11 5.57 -13.44 16.57
C ASP A 11 6.01 -13.80 17.99
N VAL A 12 5.09 -13.66 18.93
CA VAL A 12 5.35 -14.03 20.32
C VAL A 12 5.47 -15.55 20.44
N LEU A 13 6.64 -16.03 20.83
CA LEU A 13 6.88 -17.43 21.17
C LEU A 13 6.89 -17.58 22.70
N ALA A 14 5.94 -18.34 23.23
CA ALA A 14 5.87 -18.61 24.64
C ALA A 14 7.07 -19.45 25.11
N ALA A 15 7.43 -19.32 26.40
CA ALA A 15 8.47 -20.15 27.00
C ALA A 15 8.12 -21.64 26.88
N LEU A 16 9.08 -22.46 26.49
CA LEU A 16 8.91 -23.90 26.41
C LEU A 16 8.76 -24.50 27.80
N PRO A 17 7.88 -25.50 27.98
CA PRO A 17 7.63 -26.08 29.28
C PRO A 17 8.85 -26.82 29.82
N THR A 18 9.21 -26.58 31.07
CA THR A 18 10.33 -27.24 31.77
C THR A 18 10.01 -28.66 32.25
N LYS A 19 8.79 -29.12 32.00
CA LYS A 19 8.28 -30.45 32.36
C LYS A 19 7.59 -31.08 31.15
N SER A 20 7.97 -32.29 30.78
CA SER A 20 7.40 -33.05 29.70
C SER A 20 6.01 -33.62 30.03
N ASN A 21 5.26 -34.09 29.02
CA ASN A 21 3.94 -34.69 29.19
C ASN A 21 3.96 -35.96 30.09
N ASN A 22 5.10 -36.63 30.15
CA ASN A 22 5.35 -37.79 31.01
C ASN A 22 6.09 -37.44 32.32
N ASN A 23 6.01 -36.18 32.76
CA ASN A 23 6.50 -35.68 34.02
C ASN A 23 8.03 -35.64 34.19
N ILE A 24 8.82 -35.72 33.11
CA ILE A 24 10.29 -35.51 33.15
C ILE A 24 10.57 -34.03 33.23
N THR A 25 11.40 -33.60 34.22
CA THR A 25 11.86 -32.21 34.33
C THR A 25 13.20 -32.02 33.63
N GLY A 26 13.46 -30.81 33.17
CA GLY A 26 14.69 -30.48 32.47
C GLY A 26 14.69 -29.04 31.94
N THR A 27 15.62 -28.76 31.03
CA THR A 27 15.84 -27.44 30.47
C THR A 27 15.97 -27.52 28.94
N TRP A 28 15.55 -26.44 28.25
CA TRP A 28 15.68 -26.29 26.82
C TRP A 28 16.90 -25.43 26.47
N ALA A 29 17.58 -25.81 25.39
CA ALA A 29 18.63 -25.05 24.76
C ALA A 29 18.49 -25.17 23.22
N PRO A 30 18.84 -24.13 22.45
CA PRO A 30 19.25 -22.79 22.86
C PRO A 30 18.11 -21.98 23.49
N ALA A 31 18.37 -20.72 23.85
CA ALA A 31 17.35 -19.77 24.25
C ALA A 31 16.32 -19.54 23.11
N ILE A 32 15.09 -19.17 23.50
CA ILE A 32 13.97 -18.96 22.55
C ILE A 32 14.37 -17.94 21.48
N ASN A 33 14.10 -18.30 20.21
CA ASN A 33 14.31 -17.48 19.03
C ASN A 33 13.03 -17.49 18.18
N ASN A 34 12.44 -16.33 17.98
CA ASN A 34 11.23 -16.12 17.16
C ASN A 34 11.53 -15.51 15.80
N THR A 35 12.80 -15.43 15.39
CA THR A 35 13.21 -14.84 14.10
C THR A 35 13.83 -15.85 13.14
N ALA A 36 14.10 -17.05 13.61
CA ALA A 36 14.66 -18.12 12.77
C ALA A 36 14.17 -19.50 13.23
N THR A 37 13.89 -20.39 12.29
CA THR A 37 13.62 -21.80 12.55
C THR A 37 14.74 -22.38 13.38
N THR A 38 14.42 -22.95 14.55
CA THR A 38 15.40 -23.40 15.54
C THR A 38 15.04 -24.78 16.05
N ILE A 39 16.06 -25.62 16.17
CA ILE A 39 15.97 -26.94 16.84
C ILE A 39 16.34 -26.70 18.32
N TYR A 40 15.42 -27.01 19.19
CA TYR A 40 15.60 -26.97 20.63
C TYR A 40 15.85 -28.34 21.16
N THR A 41 16.82 -28.49 22.04
CA THR A 41 17.10 -29.74 22.75
C THR A 41 16.66 -29.61 24.19
N PHE A 42 15.79 -30.51 24.63
CA PHE A 42 15.43 -30.69 26.02
C PHE A 42 16.47 -31.61 26.71
N THR A 43 17.18 -31.09 27.68
CA THR A 43 18.10 -31.88 28.50
C THR A 43 17.39 -32.27 29.79
N SER A 44 17.18 -33.58 29.97
CA SER A 44 16.53 -34.12 31.15
C SER A 44 17.37 -33.97 32.40
N ASP A 45 16.76 -33.61 33.54
CA ASP A 45 17.41 -33.58 34.83
C ASP A 45 17.44 -35.00 35.45
N THR A 46 18.49 -35.74 35.17
CA THR A 46 18.68 -37.11 35.66
C THR A 46 18.97 -37.23 37.17
N THR A 47 19.09 -36.11 37.86
CA THR A 47 19.30 -36.09 39.34
C THR A 47 17.98 -36.24 40.11
N GLN A 48 16.83 -36.04 39.42
CA GLN A 48 15.54 -36.16 40.06
C GLN A 48 15.14 -37.64 40.26
N SER A 49 14.41 -37.88 41.33
CA SER A 49 13.91 -39.26 41.64
C SER A 49 13.05 -39.80 40.51
N GLY A 50 13.38 -41.00 40.02
CA GLY A 50 12.68 -41.65 38.94
C GLY A 50 13.06 -41.19 37.52
N GLN A 51 14.04 -40.29 37.36
CA GLN A 51 14.50 -39.75 36.07
C GLN A 51 15.94 -40.17 35.67
N ALA A 52 16.56 -41.06 36.40
CA ALA A 52 17.97 -41.45 36.18
C ALA A 52 18.27 -41.99 34.78
N CYS A 53 17.27 -42.57 34.10
CA CYS A 53 17.38 -43.07 32.71
C CYS A 53 16.61 -42.22 31.68
N ALA A 54 16.25 -40.98 32.07
CA ALA A 54 15.59 -40.09 31.10
C ALA A 54 16.56 -39.67 30.00
N VAL A 55 16.05 -39.65 28.77
CA VAL A 55 16.80 -39.26 27.58
C VAL A 55 16.45 -37.85 27.16
N ASN A 56 17.35 -37.22 26.44
CA ASN A 56 17.11 -35.90 25.82
C ASN A 56 16.15 -36.06 24.64
N GLU A 57 15.41 -34.97 24.36
CA GLU A 57 14.44 -34.89 23.27
C GLU A 57 14.68 -33.60 22.47
N THR A 58 14.27 -33.58 21.22
CA THR A 58 14.39 -32.40 20.37
C THR A 58 13.03 -31.95 19.84
N MET A 59 12.88 -30.65 19.67
CA MET A 59 11.72 -30.03 19.03
C MET A 59 12.18 -28.96 18.05
N THR A 60 11.70 -29.03 16.81
CA THR A 60 11.92 -27.98 15.82
C THR A 60 10.74 -27.03 15.84
N ILE A 61 11.01 -25.75 16.08
CA ILE A 61 10.00 -24.70 15.91
C ILE A 61 10.31 -23.98 14.59
N THR A 62 9.37 -24.04 13.67
CA THR A 62 9.47 -23.41 12.36
C THR A 62 9.07 -21.94 12.47
N VAL A 63 9.92 -21.04 11.97
CA VAL A 63 9.63 -19.62 11.84
C VAL A 63 9.53 -19.30 10.36
N ASN A 64 8.32 -18.94 9.92
CA ASN A 64 8.04 -18.57 8.54
C ASN A 64 8.40 -17.10 8.28
N PRO A 65 8.98 -16.74 7.15
CA PRO A 65 9.23 -15.36 6.79
C PRO A 65 7.92 -14.58 6.62
N LEU A 66 7.96 -13.28 6.89
CA LEU A 66 6.85 -12.39 6.56
C LEU A 66 6.71 -12.26 5.04
N ILE A 67 5.47 -12.17 4.56
CA ILE A 67 5.14 -12.01 3.14
C ILE A 67 4.56 -10.62 2.95
N THR A 68 5.26 -9.76 2.20
CA THR A 68 4.76 -8.43 1.86
C THR A 68 4.03 -8.48 0.52
N PRO A 69 2.73 -8.17 0.46
CA PRO A 69 2.00 -8.04 -0.79
C PRO A 69 2.61 -6.94 -1.67
N THR A 70 2.67 -7.16 -2.97
CA THR A 70 3.19 -6.18 -3.93
C THR A 70 2.12 -5.77 -4.93
N PHE A 71 2.11 -4.48 -5.29
CA PHE A 71 1.15 -3.91 -6.23
C PHE A 71 1.85 -2.93 -7.18
N SER A 72 1.31 -2.78 -8.38
CA SER A 72 1.70 -1.68 -9.26
C SER A 72 1.12 -0.37 -8.71
N GLN A 73 1.96 0.65 -8.58
CA GLN A 73 1.51 1.97 -8.13
C GLN A 73 0.51 2.56 -9.12
N VAL A 74 -0.62 3.05 -8.62
CA VAL A 74 -1.57 3.83 -9.41
C VAL A 74 -0.98 5.22 -9.65
N ALA A 75 -1.03 5.69 -10.90
CA ALA A 75 -0.57 7.03 -11.24
C ALA A 75 -1.43 8.10 -10.54
N ALA A 76 -0.86 9.28 -10.34
CA ALA A 76 -1.64 10.43 -9.86
C ALA A 76 -2.76 10.77 -10.85
N ILE A 77 -3.93 11.13 -10.34
CA ILE A 77 -5.11 11.52 -11.12
C ILE A 77 -5.48 12.97 -10.84
N CYS A 78 -6.33 13.54 -11.68
CA CYS A 78 -6.91 14.85 -11.44
C CYS A 78 -8.20 14.73 -10.61
N ASN A 79 -8.51 15.78 -9.84
CA ASN A 79 -9.73 15.84 -9.03
C ASN A 79 -10.98 15.56 -9.88
N GLY A 80 -11.75 14.54 -9.47
CA GLY A 80 -12.95 14.08 -10.18
C GLY A 80 -12.69 13.11 -11.32
N GLU A 81 -11.43 12.81 -11.68
CA GLU A 81 -11.10 11.82 -12.70
C GLU A 81 -11.48 10.41 -12.24
N PHE A 82 -11.77 9.53 -13.21
CA PHE A 82 -12.16 8.16 -12.90
C PHE A 82 -11.01 7.39 -12.25
N LEU A 83 -11.26 6.84 -11.07
CA LEU A 83 -10.35 5.96 -10.34
C LEU A 83 -10.94 4.54 -10.30
N ALA A 84 -10.26 3.60 -10.93
CA ALA A 84 -10.66 2.19 -10.90
C ALA A 84 -10.49 1.58 -9.50
N ALA A 85 -11.30 0.56 -9.19
CA ALA A 85 -11.13 -0.20 -7.96
C ALA A 85 -9.75 -0.87 -7.92
N LEU A 86 -9.14 -0.89 -6.73
CA LEU A 86 -7.86 -1.56 -6.51
C LEU A 86 -8.04 -3.10 -6.56
N PRO A 87 -7.02 -3.83 -7.06
CA PRO A 87 -7.10 -5.29 -7.15
C PRO A 87 -7.13 -5.93 -5.77
N THR A 88 -7.98 -6.93 -5.58
CA THR A 88 -8.08 -7.72 -4.34
C THR A 88 -7.04 -8.83 -4.23
N THR A 89 -6.22 -8.99 -5.26
CA THR A 89 -5.10 -9.93 -5.31
C THR A 89 -3.83 -9.17 -5.69
N SER A 90 -2.77 -9.32 -4.92
CA SER A 90 -1.48 -8.70 -5.17
C SER A 90 -0.72 -9.36 -6.34
N ASN A 91 0.35 -8.72 -6.83
CA ASN A 91 1.20 -9.26 -7.90
C ASN A 91 1.90 -10.58 -7.50
N ASN A 92 2.08 -10.82 -6.21
CA ASN A 92 2.62 -12.06 -5.64
C ASN A 92 1.53 -12.98 -5.07
N ASN A 93 0.29 -12.88 -5.59
CA ASN A 93 -0.85 -13.77 -5.33
C ASN A 93 -1.37 -13.77 -3.87
N ILE A 94 -1.17 -12.70 -3.13
CA ILE A 94 -1.79 -12.54 -1.80
C ILE A 94 -3.19 -11.96 -1.99
N ILE A 95 -4.20 -12.65 -1.45
CA ILE A 95 -5.60 -12.22 -1.48
C ILE A 95 -5.89 -11.38 -0.23
N GLY A 96 -6.68 -10.33 -0.37
CA GLY A 96 -7.06 -9.46 0.73
C GLY A 96 -8.03 -8.36 0.31
N ILE A 97 -8.19 -7.37 1.18
CA ILE A 97 -9.11 -6.25 0.98
C ILE A 97 -8.41 -4.92 1.23
N TRP A 98 -8.88 -3.87 0.55
CA TRP A 98 -8.43 -2.50 0.76
C TRP A 98 -9.34 -1.74 1.73
N SER A 99 -8.72 -0.90 2.56
CA SER A 99 -9.41 0.06 3.42
C SER A 99 -8.80 1.45 3.22
N PRO A 100 -9.61 2.48 2.98
CA PRO A 100 -11.06 2.46 2.76
C PRO A 100 -11.46 1.66 1.50
N ALA A 101 -12.64 1.03 1.52
CA ALA A 101 -13.14 0.21 0.40
C ALA A 101 -13.65 1.06 -0.78
N VAL A 102 -14.05 2.31 -0.51
CA VAL A 102 -14.53 3.25 -1.52
C VAL A 102 -13.36 4.09 -2.04
N MET A 103 -13.19 4.10 -3.36
CA MET A 103 -12.17 4.90 -4.02
C MET A 103 -12.53 6.39 -3.93
N ASN A 104 -11.57 7.20 -3.48
CA ASN A 104 -11.71 8.65 -3.40
C ASN A 104 -10.94 9.29 -4.56
N ASN A 105 -11.66 9.93 -5.47
CA ASN A 105 -11.08 10.64 -6.61
C ASN A 105 -11.09 12.18 -6.43
N THR A 106 -11.34 12.66 -5.22
CA THR A 106 -11.39 14.11 -4.93
C THR A 106 -10.32 14.57 -3.95
N ALA A 107 -9.65 13.63 -3.27
CA ALA A 107 -8.55 13.93 -2.35
C ALA A 107 -7.53 12.80 -2.34
N THR A 108 -6.25 13.15 -2.23
CA THR A 108 -5.14 12.21 -1.99
C THR A 108 -5.47 11.33 -0.79
N THR A 109 -5.41 10.01 -0.98
CA THR A 109 -5.86 9.04 0.01
C THR A 109 -4.86 7.89 0.13
N ILE A 110 -4.59 7.49 1.36
CA ILE A 110 -3.80 6.29 1.67
C ILE A 110 -4.75 5.11 1.84
N TYR A 111 -4.52 4.08 1.06
CA TYR A 111 -5.23 2.80 1.13
C TYR A 111 -4.35 1.76 1.78
N THR A 112 -4.91 0.99 2.71
CA THR A 112 -4.22 -0.12 3.37
C THR A 112 -4.81 -1.43 2.86
N PHE A 113 -3.97 -2.28 2.30
CA PHE A 113 -4.31 -3.66 1.96
C PHE A 113 -4.12 -4.55 3.18
N ALA A 114 -5.19 -5.21 3.60
CA ALA A 114 -5.20 -6.21 4.65
C ALA A 114 -5.30 -7.60 4.03
N PRO A 115 -4.23 -8.43 4.09
CA PRO A 115 -4.26 -9.81 3.62
C PRO A 115 -5.29 -10.67 4.36
N ASP A 116 -5.91 -11.61 3.65
CA ASP A 116 -6.67 -12.69 4.27
C ASP A 116 -5.72 -13.80 4.76
N THR A 117 -5.27 -13.69 6.00
CA THR A 117 -4.31 -14.64 6.59
C THR A 117 -4.90 -16.04 6.84
N THR A 118 -6.20 -16.24 6.61
CA THR A 118 -6.83 -17.57 6.69
C THR A 118 -6.60 -18.41 5.43
N GLN A 119 -6.15 -17.78 4.34
CA GLN A 119 -5.86 -18.48 3.10
C GLN A 119 -4.56 -19.28 3.21
N LEU A 120 -4.53 -20.42 2.52
CA LEU A 120 -3.35 -21.30 2.49
C LEU A 120 -2.12 -20.55 1.96
N GLY A 121 -1.04 -20.57 2.74
CA GLY A 121 0.21 -19.92 2.39
C GLY A 121 0.25 -18.42 2.68
N GLN A 122 -0.78 -17.81 3.26
CA GLN A 122 -0.85 -16.38 3.56
C GLN A 122 -0.82 -16.05 5.07
N ALA A 123 -0.64 -17.05 5.92
CA ALA A 123 -0.67 -16.86 7.38
C ALA A 123 0.29 -15.77 7.89
N CYS A 124 1.44 -15.59 7.23
CA CYS A 124 2.44 -14.57 7.57
C CYS A 124 2.44 -13.36 6.62
N ALA A 125 1.35 -13.13 5.89
CA ALA A 125 1.23 -11.94 5.07
C ALA A 125 0.96 -10.70 5.94
N VAL A 126 1.65 -9.60 5.63
CA VAL A 126 1.55 -8.33 6.35
C VAL A 126 0.77 -7.30 5.54
N ASN A 127 0.24 -6.28 6.22
CA ASN A 127 -0.43 -5.18 5.56
C ASN A 127 0.52 -4.42 4.63
N GLN A 128 -0.03 -3.90 3.53
CA GLN A 128 0.67 -3.03 2.59
C GLN A 128 -0.12 -1.75 2.38
N VAL A 129 0.57 -0.63 2.18
CA VAL A 129 -0.07 0.66 1.94
C VAL A 129 0.21 1.15 0.52
N MET A 130 -0.75 1.89 -0.04
CA MET A 130 -0.63 2.60 -1.30
C MET A 130 -1.26 3.98 -1.14
N GLU A 131 -0.51 5.02 -1.45
CA GLU A 131 -1.03 6.37 -1.56
C GLU A 131 -1.40 6.64 -3.02
N ILE A 132 -2.63 7.13 -3.25
CA ILE A 132 -3.09 7.61 -4.55
C ILE A 132 -3.20 9.13 -4.45
N THR A 133 -2.39 9.81 -5.23
CA THR A 133 -2.36 11.27 -5.29
C THR A 133 -3.48 11.78 -6.18
N VAL A 134 -4.25 12.73 -5.68
CA VAL A 134 -5.26 13.48 -6.44
C VAL A 134 -4.82 14.94 -6.55
N ASN A 135 -4.49 15.36 -7.75
CA ASN A 135 -4.09 16.72 -8.04
C ASN A 135 -5.31 17.65 -8.18
N PRO A 136 -5.26 18.87 -7.66
CA PRO A 136 -6.35 19.83 -7.86
C PRO A 136 -6.47 20.21 -9.34
N LEU A 137 -7.69 20.54 -9.78
CA LEU A 137 -7.89 21.13 -11.11
C LEU A 137 -7.29 22.55 -11.16
N ILE A 138 -6.65 22.87 -12.27
CA ILE A 138 -6.08 24.19 -12.55
C ILE A 138 -7.02 24.92 -13.50
N THR A 139 -7.65 26.01 -13.03
CA THR A 139 -8.46 26.86 -13.87
C THR A 139 -7.58 27.93 -14.52
N PRO A 140 -7.43 27.93 -15.86
CA PRO A 140 -6.67 28.98 -16.55
C PRO A 140 -7.27 30.37 -16.28
N SER A 141 -6.41 31.35 -16.01
CA SER A 141 -6.82 32.74 -15.78
C SER A 141 -6.19 33.66 -16.80
N PHE A 142 -6.94 34.66 -17.25
CA PHE A 142 -6.50 35.62 -18.26
C PHE A 142 -6.88 37.04 -17.87
N THR A 143 -6.07 38.00 -18.30
CA THR A 143 -6.44 39.41 -18.22
C THR A 143 -7.48 39.72 -19.29
N GLN A 144 -8.59 40.32 -18.91
CA GLN A 144 -9.66 40.70 -19.84
C GLN A 144 -9.12 41.72 -20.87
N VAL A 145 -9.40 41.43 -22.13
CA VAL A 145 -9.09 42.37 -23.22
C VAL A 145 -10.04 43.58 -23.15
N ALA A 146 -9.50 44.77 -23.32
CA ALA A 146 -10.31 45.99 -23.35
C ALA A 146 -11.24 46.00 -24.56
N ALA A 147 -12.38 46.70 -24.45
CA ALA A 147 -13.28 46.90 -25.57
C ALA A 147 -12.58 47.67 -26.68
N ILE A 148 -12.82 47.26 -27.92
CA ILE A 148 -12.30 47.88 -29.13
C ILE A 148 -13.46 48.42 -30.00
N CYS A 149 -13.16 49.36 -30.90
CA CYS A 149 -14.12 49.80 -31.89
C CYS A 149 -14.21 48.76 -33.03
N ASN A 150 -15.38 48.70 -33.70
CA ASN A 150 -15.61 47.78 -34.83
C ASN A 150 -14.54 47.97 -35.91
N GLY A 151 -13.83 46.88 -36.27
CA GLY A 151 -12.73 46.87 -37.24
C GLY A 151 -11.40 47.33 -36.71
N GLU A 152 -11.29 47.75 -35.44
CA GLU A 152 -10.02 48.09 -34.83
C GLU A 152 -9.17 46.82 -34.64
N VAL A 153 -7.83 47.01 -34.65
CA VAL A 153 -6.93 45.87 -34.55
C VAL A 153 -7.04 45.20 -33.15
N LEU A 154 -7.47 43.94 -33.15
CA LEU A 154 -7.45 43.10 -31.96
C LEU A 154 -6.14 42.29 -31.95
N ALA A 155 -5.35 42.45 -30.88
CA ALA A 155 -4.14 41.66 -30.69
C ALA A 155 -4.50 40.17 -30.52
N ALA A 156 -3.58 39.27 -30.91
CA ALA A 156 -3.75 37.84 -30.70
C ALA A 156 -3.95 37.55 -29.21
N LEU A 157 -4.90 36.67 -28.92
CA LEU A 157 -5.13 36.17 -27.54
C LEU A 157 -3.92 35.35 -27.09
N PRO A 158 -3.49 35.47 -25.82
CA PRO A 158 -2.32 34.75 -25.32
C PRO A 158 -2.61 33.24 -25.29
N THR A 159 -1.68 32.44 -25.81
CA THR A 159 -1.75 30.97 -25.79
C THR A 159 -1.32 30.35 -24.47
N THR A 160 -0.85 31.19 -23.53
CA THR A 160 -0.49 30.81 -22.16
C THR A 160 -1.26 31.69 -21.17
N SER A 161 -1.93 31.08 -20.23
CA SER A 161 -2.66 31.78 -19.18
C SER A 161 -1.74 32.47 -18.17
N ASN A 162 -2.27 33.37 -17.34
CA ASN A 162 -1.52 34.08 -16.30
C ASN A 162 -0.91 33.13 -15.27
N ASN A 163 -1.48 31.94 -15.10
CA ASN A 163 -1.01 30.89 -14.19
C ASN A 163 -0.31 29.73 -14.92
N GLY A 164 0.17 29.94 -16.16
CA GLY A 164 1.11 29.10 -16.86
C GLY A 164 0.51 27.95 -17.69
N VAL A 165 -0.82 27.83 -17.77
CA VAL A 165 -1.48 26.79 -18.58
C VAL A 165 -1.41 27.18 -20.07
N THR A 166 -0.90 26.27 -20.92
CA THR A 166 -0.89 26.45 -22.38
C THR A 166 -2.14 25.89 -23.03
N GLY A 167 -2.51 26.45 -24.18
CA GLY A 167 -3.70 26.00 -24.90
C GLY A 167 -4.06 26.91 -26.08
N THR A 168 -5.28 26.69 -26.60
CA THR A 168 -5.78 27.36 -27.79
C THR A 168 -7.14 28.01 -27.55
N TRP A 169 -7.42 29.07 -28.34
CA TRP A 169 -8.68 29.78 -28.30
C TRP A 169 -9.58 29.42 -29.50
N SER A 170 -10.87 29.32 -29.25
CA SER A 170 -11.89 29.14 -30.27
C SER A 170 -13.10 30.03 -29.96
N PRO A 171 -13.74 30.61 -30.97
CA PRO A 171 -13.43 30.62 -32.40
C PRO A 171 -12.20 31.47 -32.76
N ALA A 172 -11.84 31.54 -34.02
CA ALA A 172 -10.81 32.48 -34.52
C ALA A 172 -11.19 33.93 -34.19
N ILE A 173 -10.15 34.80 -34.03
CA ILE A 173 -10.37 36.21 -33.68
C ILE A 173 -11.26 36.90 -34.69
N ASP A 174 -12.28 37.63 -34.19
CA ASP A 174 -13.17 38.49 -34.94
C ASP A 174 -13.20 39.87 -34.29
N ASN A 175 -12.86 40.92 -35.05
CA ASN A 175 -12.83 42.30 -34.58
C ASN A 175 -14.04 43.10 -35.08
N THR A 176 -15.03 42.46 -35.69
CA THR A 176 -16.23 43.09 -36.22
C THR A 176 -17.48 42.84 -35.40
N LEU A 177 -17.45 41.80 -34.56
CA LEU A 177 -18.57 41.40 -33.69
C LEU A 177 -18.08 41.11 -32.27
N THR A 178 -18.93 41.37 -31.28
CA THR A 178 -18.72 40.92 -29.92
C THR A 178 -18.73 39.40 -29.90
N THR A 179 -17.60 38.78 -29.56
CA THR A 179 -17.39 37.35 -29.61
C THR A 179 -16.92 36.82 -28.27
N THR A 180 -17.52 35.69 -27.84
CA THR A 180 -17.02 34.94 -26.68
C THR A 180 -16.01 33.91 -27.16
N TYR A 181 -14.82 33.95 -26.59
CA TYR A 181 -13.75 33.00 -26.89
C TYR A 181 -13.62 31.97 -25.75
N THR A 182 -13.50 30.71 -26.12
CA THR A 182 -13.25 29.62 -25.18
C THR A 182 -11.80 29.19 -25.29
N PHE A 183 -11.09 29.16 -24.14
CA PHE A 183 -9.75 28.60 -24.06
C PHE A 183 -9.84 27.11 -23.78
N THR A 184 -9.13 26.31 -24.56
CA THR A 184 -8.98 24.87 -24.36
C THR A 184 -7.52 24.58 -24.02
N PRO A 185 -7.22 24.10 -22.79
CA PRO A 185 -5.88 23.68 -22.41
C PRO A 185 -5.35 22.57 -23.33
N ASP A 186 -4.04 22.53 -23.51
CA ASP A 186 -3.35 21.46 -24.22
C ASP A 186 -3.45 20.14 -23.43
N THR A 187 -3.53 19.02 -24.14
CA THR A 187 -3.67 17.67 -23.55
C THR A 187 -2.45 17.25 -22.68
N LEU A 188 -1.34 17.98 -22.78
CA LEU A 188 -0.14 17.77 -21.94
C LEU A 188 -0.23 18.49 -20.59
N GLU A 189 -1.20 19.41 -20.41
CA GLU A 189 -1.40 20.13 -19.17
C GLU A 189 -2.08 19.20 -18.15
N THR A 190 -1.34 18.82 -17.12
CA THR A 190 -1.87 17.92 -16.08
C THR A 190 -2.92 18.67 -15.24
N CYS A 191 -4.17 18.23 -15.29
CA CYS A 191 -5.28 18.74 -14.49
C CYS A 191 -5.73 20.19 -14.82
N ALA A 192 -5.54 20.65 -16.05
CA ALA A 192 -6.07 21.93 -16.53
C ALA A 192 -7.35 21.79 -17.34
#